data_6290db0042c4db498051c1a4cac43a9f
#
_entry.id   6290db0042c4db498051c1a4cac43a9f
#
_cell.length_a   1.000
_cell.length_b   1.000
_cell.length_c   1.000
_cell.angle_alpha   90.00
_cell.angle_beta   90.00
_cell.angle_gamma   90.00
#
_symmetry.space_group_name_H-M   'P 1'
#
loop_
_entity.id
_entity.type
_entity.pdbx_description
1 polymer ?
#
loop_
_entity_poly.entity_id
_entity_poly.type
_entity_poly.pdbx_seq_one_letter_code
_entity_poly.pdbx_strand_id
1 'polypeptide(L)'
;SPVPDAAIEIGFVGDNIDTLVALTQRAQEIARKNDMVMEVRNSWGNKVPVWKPLYSQEKGLRLGITRQQMAYSLRSATNGVPLGEYREGDVFMPILLKDADRDSMNLNDIKTLPVYSAKGRSVKVEQVIDDFSLDYEYSVVKRYNRQRYMMMQCEPKRGANTMAAFSQLWQDIQQEVQVPEGYKLQYFGEQSEQDKGNKAIAANIPLMFGLIYLTLLFLFPKYYRKPVLIMCMLPLIFIGVVLGLLVFGKSLDFFAMLGLLGLIGMNIKNAIVLVDEIGLQLDSGLAPVNAVIEATKTRIVPVTMASGTTILGMLPLLGDAMFAGMAATIMGGLFVSTILTIFVLPVTYCIFFKIKSV
;
A
#
# COMPACT_ATOMS: atom_id res chain seq x y z
N SER A 1 1.62 -8.89 3.21
CA SER A 1 0.51 -8.24 2.50
C SER A 1 0.52 -8.72 1.06
N PRO A 2 -0.59 -9.18 0.48
CA PRO A 2 -0.60 -9.50 -0.94
C PRO A 2 -0.28 -8.22 -1.73
N VAL A 3 0.57 -8.37 -2.74
CA VAL A 3 0.87 -7.28 -3.68
C VAL A 3 -0.46 -6.82 -4.28
N PRO A 4 -0.76 -5.51 -4.34
CA PRO A 4 -1.98 -5.01 -4.96
C PRO A 4 -2.08 -5.49 -6.42
N ASP A 5 -3.28 -5.86 -6.86
CA ASP A 5 -3.50 -6.29 -8.24
C ASP A 5 -3.40 -5.13 -9.24
N ALA A 6 -3.51 -3.88 -8.75
CA ALA A 6 -3.38 -2.64 -9.53
C ALA A 6 -2.92 -1.46 -8.65
N ALA A 7 -2.33 -0.43 -9.26
CA ALA A 7 -1.86 0.75 -8.55
C ALA A 7 -3.02 1.58 -7.95
N ILE A 8 -4.20 1.59 -8.59
CA ILE A 8 -5.39 2.28 -8.09
C ILE A 8 -6.52 1.26 -7.98
N GLU A 9 -7.07 1.11 -6.78
CA GLU A 9 -8.14 0.19 -6.46
C GLU A 9 -9.26 0.90 -5.69
N ILE A 10 -10.39 1.13 -6.34
CA ILE A 10 -11.58 1.76 -5.75
C ILE A 10 -12.74 0.77 -5.84
N GLY A 11 -13.41 0.49 -4.74
CA GLY A 11 -14.43 -0.55 -4.73
C GLY A 11 -15.63 -0.26 -3.86
N PHE A 12 -16.64 -1.08 -4.07
CA PHE A 12 -17.89 -1.04 -3.36
C PHE A 12 -18.05 -2.31 -2.53
N VAL A 13 -18.51 -2.16 -1.30
CA VAL A 13 -18.79 -3.25 -0.37
C VAL A 13 -20.29 -3.32 -0.14
N GLY A 14 -20.89 -4.50 -0.25
CA GLY A 14 -22.32 -4.69 -0.06
C GLY A 14 -22.76 -6.13 -0.33
N ASP A 15 -24.05 -6.41 -0.17
CA ASP A 15 -24.53 -7.80 -0.17
C ASP A 15 -25.03 -8.29 -1.54
N ASN A 16 -25.61 -7.42 -2.38
CA ASN A 16 -26.16 -7.83 -3.67
C ASN A 16 -25.12 -7.73 -4.78
N ILE A 17 -24.96 -8.81 -5.55
CA ILE A 17 -23.97 -8.92 -6.64
C ILE A 17 -24.32 -7.95 -7.77
N ASP A 18 -25.57 -7.87 -8.18
CA ASP A 18 -25.98 -7.07 -9.33
C ASP A 18 -25.79 -5.57 -9.07
N THR A 19 -26.09 -5.13 -7.84
CA THR A 19 -25.84 -3.75 -7.42
C THR A 19 -24.35 -3.43 -7.40
N LEU A 20 -23.50 -4.33 -6.87
CA LEU A 20 -22.05 -4.15 -6.88
C LEU A 20 -21.50 -4.06 -8.31
N VAL A 21 -22.01 -4.90 -9.22
CA VAL A 21 -21.63 -4.86 -10.63
C VAL A 21 -22.02 -3.53 -11.27
N ALA A 22 -23.26 -3.07 -11.06
CA ALA A 22 -23.74 -1.79 -11.62
C ALA A 22 -22.90 -0.60 -11.10
N LEU A 23 -22.63 -0.54 -9.80
CA LEU A 23 -21.80 0.52 -9.19
C LEU A 23 -20.37 0.49 -9.74
N THR A 24 -19.77 -0.71 -9.85
CA THR A 24 -18.42 -0.86 -10.38
C THR A 24 -18.32 -0.52 -11.85
N GLN A 25 -19.32 -0.89 -12.66
CA GLN A 25 -19.40 -0.51 -14.07
C GLN A 25 -19.46 1.01 -14.23
N ARG A 26 -20.28 1.68 -13.41
CA ARG A 26 -20.34 3.16 -13.42
C ARG A 26 -18.99 3.79 -13.08
N ALA A 27 -18.30 3.28 -12.06
CA ALA A 27 -16.96 3.74 -11.71
C ALA A 27 -15.95 3.49 -12.87
N GLN A 28 -16.06 2.34 -13.56
CA GLN A 28 -15.23 2.07 -14.74
C GLN A 28 -15.50 3.03 -15.91
N GLU A 29 -16.75 3.43 -16.14
CA GLU A 29 -17.10 4.43 -17.16
C GLU A 29 -16.46 5.79 -16.87
N ILE A 30 -16.45 6.21 -15.60
CA ILE A 30 -15.80 7.43 -15.15
C ILE A 30 -14.28 7.32 -15.34
N ALA A 31 -13.68 6.21 -14.90
CA ALA A 31 -12.24 5.99 -15.03
C ALA A 31 -11.78 5.96 -16.50
N ARG A 32 -12.57 5.39 -17.44
CA ARG A 32 -12.24 5.38 -18.87
C ARG A 32 -12.24 6.76 -19.51
N LYS A 33 -12.96 7.73 -18.94
CA LYS A 33 -12.97 9.13 -19.40
C LYS A 33 -11.77 9.93 -18.85
N ASN A 34 -11.09 9.42 -17.83
CA ASN A 34 -9.97 10.11 -17.21
C ASN A 34 -8.68 9.89 -18.03
N ASP A 35 -8.05 10.99 -18.42
CA ASP A 35 -6.84 10.96 -19.26
C ASP A 35 -5.58 10.50 -18.54
N MET A 36 -5.59 10.40 -17.21
CA MET A 36 -4.41 10.03 -16.41
C MET A 36 -4.29 8.53 -16.13
N VAL A 37 -5.34 7.73 -16.43
CA VAL A 37 -5.35 6.30 -16.15
C VAL A 37 -5.52 5.46 -17.40
N MET A 38 -5.16 4.18 -17.29
CA MET A 38 -5.27 3.16 -18.32
C MET A 38 -5.62 1.79 -17.70
N GLU A 39 -5.89 0.79 -18.53
CA GLU A 39 -6.16 -0.61 -18.12
C GLU A 39 -7.29 -0.76 -17.10
N VAL A 40 -8.42 -0.07 -17.35
CA VAL A 40 -9.56 -0.10 -16.44
C VAL A 40 -10.25 -1.47 -16.49
N ARG A 41 -10.20 -2.20 -15.37
CA ARG A 41 -10.78 -3.53 -15.20
C ARG A 41 -11.55 -3.65 -13.88
N ASN A 42 -12.25 -4.75 -13.68
CA ASN A 42 -12.86 -5.09 -12.40
C ASN A 42 -12.13 -6.26 -11.74
N SER A 43 -12.27 -6.39 -10.42
CA SER A 43 -11.56 -7.39 -9.63
C SER A 43 -12.15 -8.81 -9.71
N TRP A 44 -13.32 -8.99 -10.30
CA TRP A 44 -13.97 -10.32 -10.47
C TRP A 44 -13.77 -10.89 -11.86
N GLY A 45 -13.29 -10.07 -12.83
CA GLY A 45 -13.14 -10.45 -14.22
C GLY A 45 -14.50 -10.53 -14.96
N ASN A 46 -14.52 -11.32 -16.02
CA ASN A 46 -15.74 -11.57 -16.81
C ASN A 46 -16.51 -12.76 -16.26
N LYS A 47 -17.83 -12.75 -16.46
CA LYS A 47 -18.64 -13.94 -16.23
C LYS A 47 -18.22 -15.03 -17.19
N VAL A 48 -18.10 -16.24 -16.67
CA VAL A 48 -17.77 -17.45 -17.45
C VAL A 48 -19.04 -18.29 -17.64
N PRO A 49 -19.21 -18.97 -18.78
CA PRO A 49 -20.32 -19.87 -18.98
C PRO A 49 -20.18 -21.10 -18.07
N VAL A 50 -21.24 -21.45 -17.39
CA VAL A 50 -21.30 -22.60 -16.49
C VAL A 50 -22.51 -23.47 -16.88
N TRP A 51 -22.24 -24.75 -17.17
CA TRP A 51 -23.28 -25.73 -17.37
C TRP A 51 -23.74 -26.29 -16.03
N LYS A 52 -25.00 -26.03 -15.66
CA LYS A 52 -25.61 -26.51 -14.41
C LYS A 52 -26.52 -27.70 -14.71
N PRO A 53 -26.22 -28.90 -14.21
CA PRO A 53 -27.15 -30.02 -14.31
C PRO A 53 -28.35 -29.80 -13.38
N LEU A 54 -29.56 -29.84 -13.94
CA LEU A 54 -30.82 -29.72 -13.20
C LEU A 54 -31.18 -31.13 -12.69
N TYR A 55 -30.70 -31.45 -11.47
CA TYR A 55 -30.97 -32.76 -10.85
C TYR A 55 -32.45 -32.91 -10.55
N SER A 56 -33.07 -34.01 -11.07
CA SER A 56 -34.45 -34.40 -10.81
C SER A 56 -34.53 -35.31 -9.59
N GLN A 57 -35.17 -34.82 -8.52
CA GLN A 57 -35.30 -35.60 -7.29
C GLN A 57 -36.14 -36.87 -7.50
N GLU A 58 -37.17 -36.79 -8.33
CA GLU A 58 -38.04 -37.92 -8.65
C GLU A 58 -37.28 -39.04 -9.37
N LYS A 59 -36.56 -38.69 -10.44
CA LYS A 59 -35.72 -39.64 -11.20
C LYS A 59 -34.62 -40.23 -10.31
N GLY A 60 -33.97 -39.40 -9.50
CA GLY A 60 -32.92 -39.81 -8.58
C GLY A 60 -33.41 -40.85 -7.55
N LEU A 61 -34.57 -40.59 -6.92
CA LEU A 61 -35.18 -41.50 -5.96
C LEU A 61 -35.55 -42.85 -6.61
N ARG A 62 -36.16 -42.85 -7.81
CA ARG A 62 -36.49 -44.09 -8.55
C ARG A 62 -35.27 -44.92 -8.88
N LEU A 63 -34.17 -44.28 -9.23
CA LEU A 63 -32.91 -44.96 -9.62
C LEU A 63 -31.97 -45.23 -8.43
N GLY A 64 -32.29 -44.70 -7.25
CA GLY A 64 -31.45 -44.82 -6.05
C GLY A 64 -30.15 -44.01 -6.14
N ILE A 65 -30.15 -42.89 -6.87
CA ILE A 65 -29.02 -41.97 -7.04
C ILE A 65 -29.30 -40.70 -6.26
N THR A 66 -28.37 -40.30 -5.44
CA THR A 66 -28.41 -39.02 -4.74
C THR A 66 -27.72 -37.91 -5.55
N ARG A 67 -28.06 -36.64 -5.23
CA ARG A 67 -27.38 -35.47 -5.80
C ARG A 67 -25.86 -35.51 -5.54
N GLN A 68 -25.44 -36.02 -4.39
CA GLN A 68 -24.04 -36.13 -4.01
C GLN A 68 -23.29 -37.14 -4.90
N GLN A 69 -23.90 -38.29 -5.22
CA GLN A 69 -23.30 -39.30 -6.10
C GLN A 69 -23.15 -38.76 -7.53
N MET A 70 -24.15 -38.03 -8.04
CA MET A 70 -24.06 -37.37 -9.33
C MET A 70 -22.94 -36.33 -9.33
N ALA A 71 -22.87 -35.49 -8.31
CA ALA A 71 -21.82 -34.48 -8.16
C ALA A 71 -20.42 -35.08 -8.09
N TYR A 72 -20.29 -36.24 -7.42
CA TYR A 72 -19.02 -36.97 -7.33
C TYR A 72 -18.57 -37.48 -8.72
N SER A 73 -19.49 -38.06 -9.48
CA SER A 73 -19.18 -38.56 -10.84
C SER A 73 -18.78 -37.40 -11.77
N LEU A 74 -19.52 -36.29 -11.75
CA LEU A 74 -19.18 -35.09 -12.52
C LEU A 74 -17.81 -34.52 -12.13
N ARG A 75 -17.52 -34.47 -10.82
CA ARG A 75 -16.24 -34.00 -10.34
C ARG A 75 -15.08 -34.91 -10.75
N SER A 76 -15.24 -36.23 -10.72
CA SER A 76 -14.19 -37.18 -11.15
C SER A 76 -13.86 -37.02 -12.62
N ALA A 77 -14.87 -36.77 -13.46
CA ALA A 77 -14.71 -36.57 -14.89
C ALA A 77 -14.10 -35.21 -15.27
N THR A 78 -14.24 -34.18 -14.41
CA THR A 78 -13.75 -32.81 -14.68
C THR A 78 -12.50 -32.48 -13.87
N ASN A 79 -12.67 -32.03 -12.63
CA ASN A 79 -11.59 -31.53 -11.77
C ASN A 79 -10.78 -32.62 -11.08
N GLY A 80 -11.33 -33.82 -11.03
CA GLY A 80 -10.78 -34.95 -10.30
C GLY A 80 -11.22 -34.99 -8.83
N VAL A 81 -11.11 -36.19 -8.27
CA VAL A 81 -11.46 -36.51 -6.89
C VAL A 81 -10.21 -36.85 -6.11
N PRO A 82 -9.98 -36.24 -4.93
CA PRO A 82 -8.85 -36.58 -4.09
C PRO A 82 -9.01 -38.00 -3.54
N LEU A 83 -8.01 -38.85 -3.77
CA LEU A 83 -7.93 -40.25 -3.26
C LEU A 83 -7.09 -40.32 -1.98
N GLY A 84 -6.13 -39.43 -1.82
CA GLY A 84 -5.21 -39.44 -0.70
C GLY A 84 -4.14 -38.36 -0.85
N GLU A 85 -3.14 -38.44 0.03
CA GLU A 85 -2.00 -37.53 0.04
C GLU A 85 -0.71 -38.35 0.02
N TYR A 86 0.20 -37.98 -0.86
CA TYR A 86 1.58 -38.47 -0.83
C TYR A 86 2.44 -37.47 -0.06
N ARG A 87 3.20 -37.96 0.91
CA ARG A 87 4.07 -37.14 1.76
C ARG A 87 5.52 -37.46 1.48
N GLU A 88 6.30 -36.40 1.21
CA GLU A 88 7.74 -36.48 1.05
C GLU A 88 8.38 -35.39 1.91
N GLY A 89 8.88 -35.77 3.10
CA GLY A 89 9.32 -34.84 4.12
C GLY A 89 8.18 -33.91 4.55
N ASP A 90 8.37 -32.59 4.38
CA ASP A 90 7.40 -31.57 4.72
C ASP A 90 6.45 -31.18 3.56
N VAL A 91 6.60 -31.84 2.39
CA VAL A 91 5.78 -31.56 1.21
C VAL A 91 4.60 -32.53 1.14
N PHE A 92 3.39 -31.97 0.97
CA PHE A 92 2.14 -32.71 0.81
C PHE A 92 1.68 -32.61 -0.65
N MET A 93 1.58 -33.73 -1.35
CA MET A 93 1.11 -33.82 -2.73
C MET A 93 -0.23 -34.57 -2.79
N PRO A 94 -1.35 -33.92 -3.19
CA PRO A 94 -2.63 -34.59 -3.31
C PRO A 94 -2.63 -35.58 -4.49
N ILE A 95 -3.09 -36.80 -4.24
CA ILE A 95 -3.34 -37.77 -5.29
C ILE A 95 -4.76 -37.57 -5.79
N LEU A 96 -4.90 -37.19 -7.07
CA LEU A 96 -6.19 -36.95 -7.70
C LEU A 96 -6.51 -38.03 -8.72
N LEU A 97 -7.71 -38.62 -8.61
CA LEU A 97 -8.30 -39.44 -9.64
C LEU A 97 -9.01 -38.56 -10.67
N LYS A 98 -8.60 -38.63 -11.93
CA LYS A 98 -9.18 -37.86 -13.03
C LYS A 98 -9.45 -38.80 -14.21
N ASP A 99 -10.45 -38.43 -15.04
CA ASP A 99 -10.66 -39.07 -16.32
C ASP A 99 -9.51 -38.71 -17.29
N ALA A 100 -9.07 -39.70 -18.08
CA ALA A 100 -7.99 -39.50 -19.04
C ALA A 100 -8.39 -38.57 -20.19
N ASP A 101 -9.64 -38.66 -20.63
CA ASP A 101 -10.18 -37.92 -21.79
C ASP A 101 -10.84 -36.59 -21.45
N ARG A 102 -10.68 -36.09 -20.23
CA ARG A 102 -11.36 -34.89 -19.71
C ARG A 102 -11.18 -33.63 -20.58
N ASP A 103 -10.00 -33.45 -21.17
CA ASP A 103 -9.65 -32.23 -21.92
C ASP A 103 -10.30 -32.21 -23.32
N SER A 104 -10.78 -33.36 -23.82
CA SER A 104 -11.54 -33.51 -25.06
C SER A 104 -13.05 -33.71 -24.84
N MET A 105 -13.49 -33.74 -23.59
CA MET A 105 -14.87 -34.04 -23.21
C MET A 105 -15.80 -32.91 -23.61
N ASN A 106 -16.88 -33.23 -24.32
CA ASN A 106 -17.95 -32.30 -24.69
C ASN A 106 -19.21 -32.54 -23.85
N LEU A 107 -20.23 -31.69 -24.01
CA LEU A 107 -21.47 -31.79 -23.23
C LEU A 107 -22.19 -33.14 -23.39
N ASN A 108 -22.12 -33.78 -24.57
CA ASN A 108 -22.74 -35.08 -24.79
C ASN A 108 -22.00 -36.19 -24.03
N ASP A 109 -20.70 -36.08 -23.91
CA ASP A 109 -19.90 -37.04 -23.13
C ASP A 109 -20.26 -36.93 -21.66
N ILE A 110 -20.46 -35.70 -21.15
CA ILE A 110 -20.91 -35.44 -19.76
C ILE A 110 -22.31 -36.05 -19.50
N LYS A 111 -23.24 -36.00 -20.48
CA LYS A 111 -24.57 -36.62 -20.37
C LYS A 111 -24.48 -38.16 -20.22
N THR A 112 -23.51 -38.77 -20.86
CA THR A 112 -23.36 -40.22 -20.87
C THR A 112 -22.49 -40.78 -19.72
N LEU A 113 -21.90 -39.92 -18.89
CA LEU A 113 -21.08 -40.32 -17.75
C LEU A 113 -21.83 -41.26 -16.79
N PRO A 114 -21.18 -42.35 -16.33
CA PRO A 114 -21.79 -43.26 -15.37
C PRO A 114 -21.83 -42.66 -13.95
N VAL A 115 -23.02 -42.71 -13.33
CA VAL A 115 -23.22 -42.41 -11.92
C VAL A 115 -23.52 -43.71 -11.20
N TYR A 116 -22.79 -43.97 -10.13
CA TYR A 116 -22.92 -45.22 -9.37
C TYR A 116 -23.82 -45.01 -8.15
N SER A 117 -24.84 -45.86 -8.02
CA SER A 117 -25.65 -45.99 -6.83
C SER A 117 -24.87 -46.66 -5.69
N ALA A 118 -25.28 -46.42 -4.44
CA ALA A 118 -24.72 -47.15 -3.29
C ALA A 118 -24.91 -48.68 -3.37
N LYS A 119 -25.83 -49.17 -4.20
CA LYS A 119 -26.07 -50.57 -4.46
C LYS A 119 -25.27 -51.15 -5.67
N GLY A 120 -24.30 -50.38 -6.18
CA GLY A 120 -23.45 -50.81 -7.30
C GLY A 120 -24.09 -50.72 -8.69
N ARG A 121 -25.32 -50.20 -8.83
CA ARG A 121 -25.95 -49.97 -10.14
C ARG A 121 -25.33 -48.70 -10.75
N SER A 122 -25.03 -48.78 -12.06
CA SER A 122 -24.58 -47.65 -12.87
C SER A 122 -25.76 -47.15 -13.72
N VAL A 123 -25.95 -45.81 -13.73
CA VAL A 123 -26.90 -45.13 -14.59
C VAL A 123 -26.22 -43.91 -15.22
N LYS A 124 -26.69 -43.46 -16.38
CA LYS A 124 -26.12 -42.26 -17.01
C LYS A 124 -26.61 -40.98 -16.34
N VAL A 125 -25.78 -39.92 -16.35
CA VAL A 125 -26.15 -38.59 -15.82
C VAL A 125 -27.48 -38.12 -16.39
N GLU A 126 -27.69 -38.27 -17.70
CA GLU A 126 -28.94 -37.85 -18.39
C GLU A 126 -30.22 -38.47 -17.81
N GLN A 127 -30.12 -39.64 -17.14
CA GLN A 127 -31.29 -40.34 -16.56
C GLN A 127 -31.66 -39.77 -15.18
N VAL A 128 -30.81 -38.99 -14.56
CA VAL A 128 -31.04 -38.40 -13.21
C VAL A 128 -31.20 -36.87 -13.22
N ILE A 129 -31.04 -36.26 -14.38
CA ILE A 129 -31.27 -34.83 -14.59
C ILE A 129 -32.50 -34.59 -15.44
N ASP A 130 -33.06 -33.38 -15.41
CA ASP A 130 -34.09 -32.93 -16.35
C ASP A 130 -33.42 -32.33 -17.58
N ASP A 131 -32.45 -31.45 -17.39
CA ASP A 131 -31.66 -30.84 -18.47
C ASP A 131 -30.39 -30.20 -17.93
N PHE A 132 -29.55 -29.65 -18.80
CA PHE A 132 -28.47 -28.73 -18.47
C PHE A 132 -28.91 -27.30 -18.79
N SER A 133 -28.82 -26.41 -17.78
CA SER A 133 -28.97 -24.96 -18.02
C SER A 133 -27.61 -24.33 -18.21
N LEU A 134 -27.47 -23.49 -19.25
CA LEU A 134 -26.32 -22.61 -19.41
C LEU A 134 -26.56 -21.34 -18.62
N ASP A 135 -25.68 -21.04 -17.68
CA ASP A 135 -25.68 -19.84 -16.87
C ASP A 135 -24.34 -19.11 -16.98
N TYR A 136 -24.29 -17.85 -16.58
CA TYR A 136 -23.07 -17.05 -16.60
C TYR A 136 -22.78 -16.56 -15.20
N GLU A 137 -21.70 -17.04 -14.60
CA GLU A 137 -21.30 -16.72 -13.24
C GLU A 137 -19.89 -16.12 -13.17
N TYR A 138 -19.64 -15.34 -12.14
CA TYR A 138 -18.28 -14.93 -11.84
C TYR A 138 -17.49 -16.10 -11.24
N SER A 139 -16.32 -16.37 -11.80
CA SER A 139 -15.43 -17.45 -11.29
C SER A 139 -14.92 -17.17 -9.88
N VAL A 140 -14.77 -15.90 -9.55
CA VAL A 140 -14.28 -15.44 -8.22
C VAL A 140 -15.19 -14.35 -7.70
N VAL A 141 -15.70 -14.53 -6.47
CA VAL A 141 -16.43 -13.50 -5.71
C VAL A 141 -15.62 -13.18 -4.47
N LYS A 142 -14.97 -12.03 -4.47
CA LYS A 142 -14.13 -11.58 -3.34
C LYS A 142 -15.01 -11.10 -2.18
N ARG A 143 -14.53 -11.28 -0.95
CA ARG A 143 -15.18 -10.79 0.28
C ARG A 143 -14.20 -10.05 1.16
N TYR A 144 -14.66 -8.94 1.75
CA TYR A 144 -13.95 -8.13 2.73
C TYR A 144 -14.80 -8.03 3.99
N ASN A 145 -14.25 -8.37 5.14
CA ASN A 145 -14.99 -8.43 6.41
C ASN A 145 -16.34 -9.17 6.30
N ARG A 146 -16.36 -10.35 5.64
CA ARG A 146 -17.51 -11.22 5.38
C ARG A 146 -18.54 -10.65 4.39
N GLN A 147 -18.51 -9.38 4.01
CA GLN A 147 -19.34 -8.77 2.98
C GLN A 147 -18.71 -8.93 1.59
N ARG A 148 -19.54 -9.04 0.55
CA ARG A 148 -19.03 -9.04 -0.84
C ARG A 148 -18.48 -7.67 -1.19
N TYR A 149 -17.43 -7.64 -1.98
CA TYR A 149 -16.92 -6.40 -2.52
C TYR A 149 -16.41 -6.59 -3.94
N MET A 150 -16.55 -5.55 -4.73
CA MET A 150 -16.05 -5.50 -6.10
C MET A 150 -15.32 -4.20 -6.33
N MET A 151 -14.14 -4.27 -6.95
CA MET A 151 -13.28 -3.12 -7.17
C MET A 151 -13.19 -2.80 -8.66
N MET A 152 -13.18 -1.53 -8.98
CA MET A 152 -12.58 -0.99 -10.19
C MET A 152 -11.09 -0.87 -9.96
N GLN A 153 -10.30 -1.37 -10.88
CA GLN A 153 -8.85 -1.40 -10.87
C GLN A 153 -8.32 -0.70 -12.10
N CYS A 154 -7.30 0.14 -11.96
CA CYS A 154 -6.65 0.80 -13.09
C CYS A 154 -5.20 1.15 -12.77
N GLU A 155 -4.42 1.38 -13.84
CA GLU A 155 -3.03 1.79 -13.77
C GLU A 155 -2.88 3.27 -14.18
N PRO A 156 -1.95 4.03 -13.59
CA PRO A 156 -1.62 5.37 -14.08
C PRO A 156 -0.91 5.28 -15.43
N LYS A 157 -1.18 6.21 -16.34
CA LYS A 157 -0.41 6.34 -17.60
C LYS A 157 1.05 6.67 -17.29
N ARG A 158 1.95 6.28 -18.17
CA ARG A 158 3.39 6.57 -18.01
C ARG A 158 3.63 8.06 -17.81
N GLY A 159 4.29 8.42 -16.71
CA GLY A 159 4.58 9.81 -16.34
C GLY A 159 3.46 10.55 -15.60
N ALA A 160 2.27 9.96 -15.44
CA ALA A 160 1.24 10.52 -14.61
C ALA A 160 1.54 10.25 -13.12
N ASN A 161 1.21 11.24 -12.28
CA ASN A 161 1.34 11.09 -10.84
C ASN A 161 0.17 10.24 -10.31
N THR A 162 0.47 9.07 -9.75
CA THR A 162 -0.52 8.10 -9.24
C THR A 162 -1.45 8.72 -8.18
N MET A 163 -0.90 9.54 -7.28
CA MET A 163 -1.69 10.19 -6.23
C MET A 163 -2.66 11.23 -6.79
N ALA A 164 -2.21 12.00 -7.79
CA ALA A 164 -3.08 12.98 -8.46
C ALA A 164 -4.20 12.29 -9.24
N ALA A 165 -3.87 11.22 -9.99
CA ALA A 165 -4.84 10.40 -10.71
C ALA A 165 -5.86 9.76 -9.77
N PHE A 166 -5.41 9.18 -8.65
CA PHE A 166 -6.27 8.64 -7.62
C PHE A 166 -7.19 9.71 -7.01
N SER A 167 -6.64 10.85 -6.63
CA SER A 167 -7.42 11.93 -5.98
C SER A 167 -8.53 12.46 -6.89
N GLN A 168 -8.22 12.64 -8.16
CA GLN A 168 -9.22 13.07 -9.15
C GLN A 168 -10.30 12.00 -9.34
N LEU A 169 -9.91 10.75 -9.60
CA LEU A 169 -10.87 9.64 -9.74
C LEU A 169 -11.76 9.44 -8.52
N TRP A 170 -11.17 9.56 -7.35
CA TRP A 170 -11.91 9.43 -6.09
C TRP A 170 -12.99 10.51 -5.96
N GLN A 171 -12.65 11.77 -6.27
CA GLN A 171 -13.61 12.88 -6.26
C GLN A 171 -14.70 12.69 -7.31
N ASP A 172 -14.34 12.33 -8.55
CA ASP A 172 -15.28 12.13 -9.64
C ASP A 172 -16.28 11.00 -9.31
N ILE A 173 -15.78 9.86 -8.79
CA ILE A 173 -16.62 8.75 -8.38
C ILE A 173 -17.54 9.11 -7.22
N GLN A 174 -17.04 9.85 -6.20
CA GLN A 174 -17.88 10.29 -5.09
C GLN A 174 -19.01 11.24 -5.51
N GLN A 175 -18.77 12.06 -6.54
CA GLN A 175 -19.77 13.01 -7.04
C GLN A 175 -20.78 12.37 -7.99
N GLU A 176 -20.32 11.48 -8.87
CA GLU A 176 -21.17 10.93 -9.93
C GLU A 176 -21.86 9.61 -9.56
N VAL A 177 -21.31 8.84 -8.61
CA VAL A 177 -21.88 7.56 -8.21
C VAL A 177 -22.68 7.69 -6.92
N GLN A 178 -23.99 7.60 -7.02
CA GLN A 178 -24.86 7.53 -5.85
C GLN A 178 -24.78 6.13 -5.23
N VAL A 179 -24.23 6.05 -4.05
CA VAL A 179 -24.09 4.78 -3.30
C VAL A 179 -25.36 4.54 -2.47
N PRO A 180 -26.12 3.45 -2.72
CA PRO A 180 -27.34 3.14 -1.98
C PRO A 180 -27.07 2.86 -0.50
N GLU A 181 -28.10 2.98 0.36
CA GLU A 181 -28.01 2.57 1.76
C GLU A 181 -27.60 1.09 1.89
N GLY A 182 -26.71 0.81 2.84
CA GLY A 182 -26.14 -0.52 3.04
C GLY A 182 -24.91 -0.84 2.20
N TYR A 183 -24.53 0.03 1.27
CA TYR A 183 -23.29 -0.09 0.49
C TYR A 183 -22.27 0.94 0.96
N LYS A 184 -20.98 0.61 0.79
CA LYS A 184 -19.87 1.51 1.16
C LYS A 184 -18.90 1.63 0.00
N LEU A 185 -18.55 2.86 -0.36
CA LEU A 185 -17.45 3.17 -1.25
C LEU A 185 -16.16 3.22 -0.44
N GLN A 186 -15.14 2.48 -0.86
CA GLN A 186 -13.83 2.40 -0.20
C GLN A 186 -12.73 2.28 -1.26
N TYR A 187 -11.55 2.72 -0.93
CA TYR A 187 -10.34 2.43 -1.69
C TYR A 187 -9.53 1.33 -0.99
N PHE A 188 -8.81 0.56 -1.79
CA PHE A 188 -8.06 -0.62 -1.37
C PHE A 188 -6.60 -0.49 -1.83
N GLY A 189 -5.85 -1.58 -1.73
CA GLY A 189 -4.49 -1.65 -2.23
C GLY A 189 -3.54 -0.67 -1.54
N GLU A 190 -2.61 -0.14 -2.32
CA GLU A 190 -1.53 0.72 -1.84
C GLU A 190 -2.04 1.99 -1.14
N GLN A 191 -3.08 2.63 -1.67
CA GLN A 191 -3.64 3.86 -1.10
C GLN A 191 -4.19 3.64 0.32
N SER A 192 -4.87 2.51 0.55
CA SER A 192 -5.40 2.17 1.86
C SER A 192 -4.27 1.94 2.89
N GLU A 193 -3.20 1.27 2.47
CA GLU A 193 -2.05 1.01 3.35
C GLU A 193 -1.25 2.29 3.62
N GLN A 194 -1.07 3.15 2.63
CA GLN A 194 -0.44 4.47 2.81
C GLN A 194 -1.22 5.33 3.79
N ASP A 195 -2.55 5.38 3.68
CA ASP A 195 -3.40 6.14 4.60
C ASP A 195 -3.33 5.63 6.04
N LYS A 196 -3.35 4.31 6.23
CA LYS A 196 -3.17 3.71 7.56
C LYS A 196 -1.80 4.07 8.13
N GLY A 197 -0.75 3.97 7.31
CA GLY A 197 0.61 4.35 7.67
C GLY A 197 0.72 5.83 8.04
N ASN A 198 0.17 6.73 7.21
CA ASN A 198 0.17 8.16 7.45
C ASN A 198 -0.59 8.54 8.74
N LYS A 199 -1.75 7.91 8.98
CA LYS A 199 -2.51 8.09 10.24
C LYS A 199 -1.72 7.61 11.45
N ALA A 200 -1.05 6.46 11.35
CA ALA A 200 -0.21 5.93 12.42
C ALA A 200 1.00 6.85 12.70
N ILE A 201 1.65 7.36 11.65
CA ILE A 201 2.73 8.35 11.79
C ILE A 201 2.21 9.61 12.47
N ALA A 202 1.12 10.20 11.96
CA ALA A 202 0.55 11.43 12.51
C ALA A 202 0.16 11.29 13.98
N ALA A 203 -0.41 10.16 14.38
CA ALA A 203 -0.77 9.88 15.78
C ALA A 203 0.45 9.82 16.71
N ASN A 204 1.61 9.38 16.20
CA ASN A 204 2.83 9.22 16.99
C ASN A 204 3.76 10.45 16.95
N ILE A 205 3.53 11.42 16.06
CA ILE A 205 4.33 12.66 15.97
C ILE A 205 4.47 13.39 17.32
N PRO A 206 3.40 13.65 18.10
CA PRO A 206 3.53 14.34 19.37
C PRO A 206 4.40 13.58 20.39
N LEU A 207 4.24 12.25 20.44
CA LEU A 207 5.06 11.40 21.31
C LEU A 207 6.54 11.45 20.89
N MET A 208 6.82 11.38 19.59
CA MET A 208 8.17 11.47 19.05
C MET A 208 8.83 12.80 19.42
N PHE A 209 8.17 13.93 19.23
CA PHE A 209 8.69 15.25 19.59
C PHE A 209 8.89 15.37 21.10
N GLY A 210 7.98 14.82 21.91
CA GLY A 210 8.10 14.79 23.37
C GLY A 210 9.33 14.02 23.84
N LEU A 211 9.56 12.84 23.26
CA LEU A 211 10.75 12.01 23.58
C LEU A 211 12.06 12.68 23.13
N ILE A 212 12.08 13.29 21.95
CA ILE A 212 13.23 14.05 21.47
C ILE A 212 13.53 15.22 22.42
N TYR A 213 12.51 15.99 22.79
CA TYR A 213 12.69 17.12 23.70
C TYR A 213 13.21 16.66 25.07
N LEU A 214 12.66 15.59 25.61
CA LEU A 214 13.11 15.00 26.88
C LEU A 214 14.57 14.53 26.79
N THR A 215 14.96 13.88 25.71
CA THR A 215 16.36 13.46 25.47
C THR A 215 17.30 14.67 25.41
N LEU A 216 16.87 15.74 24.73
CA LEU A 216 17.65 16.98 24.66
C LEU A 216 17.79 17.67 26.02
N LEU A 217 16.75 17.59 26.88
CA LEU A 217 16.85 18.08 28.26
C LEU A 217 17.87 17.30 29.09
N PHE A 218 17.93 15.99 28.94
CA PHE A 218 18.96 15.16 29.61
C PHE A 218 20.35 15.49 29.11
N LEU A 219 20.52 15.78 27.81
CA LEU A 219 21.81 16.11 27.23
C LEU A 219 22.32 17.50 27.68
N PHE A 220 21.42 18.47 27.88
CA PHE A 220 21.73 19.85 28.26
C PHE A 220 21.09 20.25 29.61
N PRO A 221 21.46 19.60 30.73
CA PRO A 221 20.75 19.78 32.01
C PRO A 221 20.86 21.19 32.61
N LYS A 222 21.86 21.96 32.24
CA LYS A 222 22.07 23.33 32.76
C LYS A 222 21.30 24.41 31.98
N TYR A 223 20.90 24.14 30.75
CA TYR A 223 20.38 25.18 29.85
C TYR A 223 19.16 24.68 29.04
N TYR A 224 17.96 24.81 29.59
CA TYR A 224 16.70 24.47 28.90
C TYR A 224 16.48 25.23 27.58
N ARG A 225 17.19 26.36 27.36
CA ARG A 225 17.13 27.15 26.12
C ARG A 225 17.78 26.46 24.92
N LYS A 226 18.82 25.64 25.14
CA LYS A 226 19.49 24.89 24.06
C LYS A 226 18.55 23.87 23.38
N PRO A 227 17.80 23.00 24.11
CA PRO A 227 16.76 22.14 23.53
C PRO A 227 15.69 22.89 22.73
N VAL A 228 15.18 24.00 23.27
CA VAL A 228 14.16 24.81 22.58
C VAL A 228 14.70 25.37 21.25
N LEU A 229 15.94 25.86 21.26
CA LEU A 229 16.58 26.39 20.05
C LEU A 229 16.69 25.31 18.96
N ILE A 230 17.11 24.09 19.32
CA ILE A 230 17.22 22.96 18.38
C ILE A 230 15.84 22.62 17.82
N MET A 231 14.81 22.56 18.67
CA MET A 231 13.43 22.28 18.23
C MET A 231 12.88 23.36 17.28
N CYS A 232 13.22 24.64 17.49
CA CYS A 232 12.83 25.74 16.62
C CYS A 232 13.44 25.65 15.20
N MET A 233 14.50 24.88 15.01
CA MET A 233 15.09 24.65 13.68
C MET A 233 14.29 23.65 12.84
N LEU A 234 13.52 22.74 13.48
CA LEU A 234 12.83 21.67 12.77
C LEU A 234 11.79 22.14 11.74
N PRO A 235 10.94 23.15 12.01
CA PRO A 235 10.00 23.64 11.02
C PRO A 235 10.66 24.19 9.75
N LEU A 236 11.88 24.71 9.84
CA LEU A 236 12.60 25.29 8.71
C LEU A 236 13.07 24.20 7.71
N ILE A 237 13.19 22.94 8.15
CA ILE A 237 13.57 21.81 7.30
C ILE A 237 12.52 21.57 6.22
N PHE A 238 11.23 21.82 6.51
CA PHE A 238 10.14 21.66 5.56
C PHE A 238 10.37 22.46 4.26
N ILE A 239 11.03 23.61 4.34
CA ILE A 239 11.39 24.41 3.16
C ILE A 239 12.28 23.56 2.23
N GLY A 240 13.27 22.87 2.78
CA GLY A 240 14.16 22.02 2.02
C GLY A 240 13.46 20.78 1.44
N VAL A 241 12.53 20.19 2.19
CA VAL A 241 11.72 19.05 1.73
C VAL A 241 10.85 19.45 0.54
N VAL A 242 10.13 20.56 0.65
CA VAL A 242 9.28 21.05 -0.44
C VAL A 242 10.10 21.38 -1.68
N LEU A 243 11.24 22.07 -1.52
CA LEU A 243 12.15 22.37 -2.63
C LEU A 243 12.70 21.10 -3.28
N GLY A 244 13.11 20.11 -2.48
CA GLY A 244 13.61 18.83 -3.00
C GLY A 244 12.56 18.08 -3.81
N LEU A 245 11.34 17.95 -3.29
CA LEU A 245 10.22 17.30 -3.99
C LEU A 245 9.86 18.03 -5.29
N LEU A 246 9.85 19.37 -5.29
CA LEU A 246 9.57 20.17 -6.49
C LEU A 246 10.66 20.03 -7.55
N VAL A 247 11.94 20.11 -7.17
CA VAL A 247 13.07 19.99 -8.10
C VAL A 247 13.09 18.63 -8.81
N PHE A 248 12.80 17.56 -8.06
CA PHE A 248 12.78 16.20 -8.62
C PHE A 248 11.42 15.78 -9.16
N GLY A 249 10.39 16.64 -9.11
CA GLY A 249 9.03 16.34 -9.59
C GLY A 249 8.36 15.17 -8.88
N LYS A 250 8.63 14.97 -7.58
CA LYS A 250 8.09 13.88 -6.78
C LYS A 250 6.98 14.38 -5.86
N SER A 251 6.00 13.50 -5.58
CA SER A 251 4.93 13.77 -4.62
C SER A 251 5.36 13.44 -3.20
N LEU A 252 4.65 14.02 -2.23
CA LEU A 252 4.79 13.67 -0.83
C LEU A 252 4.00 12.38 -0.55
N ASP A 253 4.60 11.25 -0.87
CA ASP A 253 4.07 9.92 -0.63
C ASP A 253 4.45 9.38 0.77
N PHE A 254 4.05 8.13 1.07
CA PHE A 254 4.38 7.48 2.33
C PHE A 254 5.90 7.36 2.56
N PHE A 255 6.67 7.04 1.52
CA PHE A 255 8.12 6.92 1.62
C PHE A 255 8.80 8.28 1.80
N ALA A 256 8.27 9.34 1.18
CA ALA A 256 8.73 10.70 1.43
C ALA A 256 8.48 11.14 2.89
N MET A 257 7.33 10.74 3.48
CA MET A 257 7.04 10.96 4.91
C MET A 257 8.03 10.22 5.82
N LEU A 258 8.39 8.98 5.49
CA LEU A 258 9.43 8.24 6.21
C LEU A 258 10.80 8.91 6.08
N GLY A 259 11.12 9.41 4.88
CA GLY A 259 12.31 10.20 4.62
C GLY A 259 12.38 11.47 5.49
N LEU A 260 11.24 12.15 5.65
CA LEU A 260 11.12 13.32 6.52
C LEU A 260 11.41 12.98 8.00
N LEU A 261 10.90 11.86 8.50
CA LEU A 261 11.19 11.41 9.87
C LEU A 261 12.69 11.15 10.09
N GLY A 262 13.33 10.46 9.13
CA GLY A 262 14.77 10.24 9.15
C GLY A 262 15.58 11.54 9.10
N LEU A 263 15.14 12.49 8.25
CA LEU A 263 15.76 13.81 8.09
C LEU A 263 15.70 14.63 9.39
N ILE A 264 14.59 14.60 10.15
CA ILE A 264 14.46 15.24 11.44
C ILE A 264 15.56 14.75 12.39
N GLY A 265 15.78 13.44 12.49
CA GLY A 265 16.84 12.86 13.31
C GLY A 265 18.25 13.30 12.90
N MET A 266 18.53 13.32 11.58
CA MET A 266 19.83 13.77 11.06
C MET A 266 20.10 15.25 11.36
N ASN A 267 19.07 16.09 11.23
CA ASN A 267 19.19 17.52 11.50
C ASN A 267 19.41 17.81 13.00
N ILE A 268 18.69 17.11 13.88
CA ILE A 268 18.87 17.25 15.33
C ILE A 268 20.31 16.88 15.70
N LYS A 269 20.86 15.80 15.17
CA LYS A 269 22.24 15.39 15.37
C LYS A 269 23.22 16.50 14.99
N ASN A 270 23.05 17.12 13.80
CA ASN A 270 23.92 18.19 13.34
C ASN A 270 23.81 19.45 14.23
N ALA A 271 22.60 19.79 14.67
CA ALA A 271 22.35 20.91 15.55
C ALA A 271 22.95 20.69 16.96
N ILE A 272 22.82 19.47 17.52
CA ILE A 272 23.43 19.11 18.82
C ILE A 272 24.94 19.33 18.77
N VAL A 273 25.59 18.79 17.73
CA VAL A 273 27.07 18.85 17.60
C VAL A 273 27.56 20.30 17.54
N LEU A 274 26.84 21.19 16.86
CA LEU A 274 27.23 22.60 16.80
C LEU A 274 26.94 23.35 18.12
N VAL A 275 25.78 23.10 18.74
CA VAL A 275 25.42 23.75 20.03
C VAL A 275 26.33 23.30 21.17
N ASP A 276 26.77 22.04 21.14
CA ASP A 276 27.74 21.50 22.10
C ASP A 276 29.13 22.13 21.92
N GLU A 277 29.61 22.24 20.67
CA GLU A 277 30.88 22.89 20.35
C GLU A 277 30.88 24.36 20.79
N ILE A 278 29.80 25.11 20.60
CA ILE A 278 29.69 26.47 21.11
C ILE A 278 29.84 26.48 22.65
N GLY A 279 29.26 25.48 23.33
CA GLY A 279 29.40 25.33 24.77
C GLY A 279 30.88 25.12 25.19
N LEU A 280 31.58 24.22 24.50
CA LEU A 280 32.99 23.95 24.76
C LEU A 280 33.90 25.16 24.54
N GLN A 281 33.65 25.93 23.48
CA GLN A 281 34.40 27.17 23.20
C GLN A 281 34.13 28.27 24.22
N LEU A 282 32.90 28.35 24.73
CA LEU A 282 32.58 29.26 25.85
C LEU A 282 33.25 28.85 27.15
N ASP A 283 33.27 27.56 27.46
CA ASP A 283 33.89 27.02 28.66
C ASP A 283 35.45 27.15 28.61
N SER A 284 36.04 27.25 27.41
CA SER A 284 37.47 27.55 27.22
C SER A 284 37.84 29.02 27.48
N GLY A 285 36.85 29.89 27.79
CA GLY A 285 37.08 31.30 28.13
C GLY A 285 37.09 32.27 26.95
N LEU A 286 36.70 31.85 25.76
CA LEU A 286 36.58 32.72 24.59
C LEU A 286 35.42 33.70 24.76
N ALA A 287 35.57 34.92 24.23
CA ALA A 287 34.49 35.89 24.15
C ALA A 287 33.25 35.29 23.42
N PRO A 288 32.01 35.53 23.89
CA PRO A 288 30.85 34.80 23.40
C PRO A 288 30.64 34.85 21.90
N VAL A 289 30.91 35.96 21.22
CA VAL A 289 30.82 36.08 19.77
C VAL A 289 31.89 35.26 19.06
N ASN A 290 33.13 35.33 19.56
CA ASN A 290 34.27 34.61 19.02
C ASN A 290 34.09 33.08 19.22
N ALA A 291 33.54 32.63 20.36
CA ALA A 291 33.22 31.24 20.64
C ALA A 291 32.21 30.69 19.61
N VAL A 292 31.13 31.43 19.26
CA VAL A 292 30.17 31.03 18.23
C VAL A 292 30.82 30.95 16.84
N ILE A 293 31.64 31.94 16.49
CA ILE A 293 32.34 31.96 15.19
C ILE A 293 33.31 30.80 15.06
N GLU A 294 34.15 30.54 16.11
CA GLU A 294 35.13 29.50 16.07
C GLU A 294 34.52 28.10 16.10
N ALA A 295 33.48 27.88 16.92
CA ALA A 295 32.69 26.64 16.88
C ALA A 295 32.08 26.39 15.51
N THR A 296 31.55 27.43 14.84
CA THR A 296 30.98 27.29 13.50
C THR A 296 32.05 26.92 12.48
N LYS A 297 33.22 27.58 12.50
CA LYS A 297 34.32 27.28 11.58
C LYS A 297 34.82 25.84 11.74
N THR A 298 34.98 25.33 12.96
CA THR A 298 35.45 23.96 13.19
C THR A 298 34.45 22.91 12.74
N ARG A 299 33.15 23.24 12.70
CA ARG A 299 32.07 22.30 12.36
C ARG A 299 31.60 22.41 10.90
N ILE A 300 31.95 23.44 10.13
CA ILE A 300 31.55 23.56 8.72
C ILE A 300 31.97 22.34 7.92
N VAL A 301 33.24 21.94 7.96
CA VAL A 301 33.78 20.84 7.16
C VAL A 301 33.14 19.49 7.55
N PRO A 302 33.10 19.06 8.82
CA PRO A 302 32.46 17.79 9.18
C PRO A 302 30.97 17.73 8.82
N VAL A 303 30.21 18.81 9.04
CA VAL A 303 28.77 18.84 8.76
C VAL A 303 28.49 18.81 7.25
N THR A 304 29.23 19.60 6.45
CA THR A 304 29.07 19.58 4.98
C THR A 304 29.50 18.27 4.36
N MET A 305 30.57 17.64 4.86
CA MET A 305 31.00 16.32 4.40
C MET A 305 29.96 15.23 4.72
N ALA A 306 29.44 15.21 5.94
CA ALA A 306 28.42 14.24 6.35
C ALA A 306 27.14 14.38 5.53
N SER A 307 26.69 15.61 5.29
CA SER A 307 25.51 15.90 4.45
C SER A 307 25.76 15.55 2.99
N GLY A 308 26.94 15.94 2.45
CA GLY A 308 27.32 15.66 1.07
C GLY A 308 27.41 14.17 0.75
N THR A 309 28.03 13.38 1.63
CA THR A 309 28.10 11.92 1.45
C THR A 309 26.73 11.26 1.49
N THR A 310 25.82 11.72 2.36
CA THR A 310 24.45 11.22 2.42
C THR A 310 23.66 11.58 1.16
N ILE A 311 23.77 12.84 0.68
CA ILE A 311 23.13 13.29 -0.56
C ILE A 311 23.62 12.47 -1.75
N LEU A 312 24.92 12.28 -1.90
CA LEU A 312 25.50 11.47 -2.97
C LEU A 312 25.07 9.99 -2.88
N GLY A 313 24.99 9.45 -1.66
CA GLY A 313 24.54 8.08 -1.43
C GLY A 313 23.06 7.84 -1.79
N MET A 314 22.23 8.90 -1.78
CA MET A 314 20.81 8.81 -2.15
C MET A 314 20.55 8.97 -3.66
N LEU A 315 21.54 9.44 -4.44
CA LEU A 315 21.38 9.65 -5.90
C LEU A 315 20.86 8.42 -6.67
N PRO A 316 21.37 7.20 -6.43
CA PRO A 316 20.87 6.01 -7.14
C PRO A 316 19.38 5.74 -6.89
N LEU A 317 18.86 6.08 -5.69
CA LEU A 317 17.47 5.86 -5.31
C LEU A 317 16.47 6.79 -6.01
N LEU A 318 16.93 7.89 -6.63
CA LEU A 318 16.06 8.77 -7.43
C LEU A 318 15.52 8.07 -8.69
N GLY A 319 16.22 7.05 -9.19
CA GLY A 319 15.77 6.22 -10.33
C GLY A 319 14.79 5.12 -9.94
N ASP A 320 14.61 4.83 -8.66
CA ASP A 320 13.70 3.82 -8.18
C ASP A 320 12.28 4.38 -8.08
N ALA A 321 11.28 3.58 -8.54
CA ALA A 321 9.89 4.02 -8.55
C ALA A 321 9.30 4.21 -7.16
N MET A 322 9.72 3.39 -6.18
CA MET A 322 9.18 3.38 -4.82
C MET A 322 9.90 4.37 -3.90
N PHE A 323 11.24 4.41 -3.95
CA PHE A 323 12.05 5.17 -3.00
C PHE A 323 12.46 6.56 -3.48
N ALA A 324 12.12 6.96 -4.72
CA ALA A 324 12.49 8.25 -5.26
C ALA A 324 11.95 9.44 -4.46
N GLY A 325 10.72 9.36 -3.92
CA GLY A 325 10.14 10.38 -3.04
C GLY A 325 10.93 10.54 -1.74
N MET A 326 11.33 9.44 -1.12
CA MET A 326 12.19 9.43 0.08
C MET A 326 13.56 10.05 -0.20
N ALA A 327 14.20 9.66 -1.30
CA ALA A 327 15.51 10.20 -1.70
C ALA A 327 15.44 11.71 -1.95
N ALA A 328 14.45 12.18 -2.70
CA ALA A 328 14.23 13.61 -2.97
C ALA A 328 14.00 14.41 -1.66
N THR A 329 13.22 13.87 -0.74
CA THR A 329 12.96 14.47 0.58
C THR A 329 14.23 14.60 1.41
N ILE A 330 15.02 13.53 1.51
CA ILE A 330 16.27 13.53 2.30
C ILE A 330 17.30 14.44 1.64
N MET A 331 17.50 14.37 0.33
CA MET A 331 18.50 15.17 -0.38
C MET A 331 18.18 16.67 -0.28
N GLY A 332 16.96 17.08 -0.63
CA GLY A 332 16.54 18.47 -0.58
C GLY A 332 16.51 19.01 0.85
N GLY A 333 15.96 18.25 1.76
CA GLY A 333 15.88 18.62 3.16
C GLY A 333 17.26 18.71 3.82
N LEU A 334 18.18 17.76 3.55
CA LEU A 334 19.53 17.78 4.12
C LEU A 334 20.38 18.91 3.54
N PHE A 335 20.25 19.21 2.25
CA PHE A 335 20.93 20.35 1.64
C PHE A 335 20.55 21.67 2.32
N VAL A 336 19.27 21.96 2.44
CA VAL A 336 18.77 23.19 3.09
C VAL A 336 19.08 23.17 4.59
N SER A 337 18.91 22.05 5.29
CA SER A 337 19.19 21.96 6.71
C SER A 337 20.69 22.19 7.02
N THR A 338 21.59 21.78 6.13
CA THR A 338 23.01 22.05 6.28
C THR A 338 23.29 23.56 6.23
N ILE A 339 22.68 24.26 5.29
CA ILE A 339 22.77 25.74 5.21
C ILE A 339 22.20 26.37 6.48
N LEU A 340 21.02 25.93 6.92
CA LEU A 340 20.38 26.43 8.13
C LEU A 340 21.25 26.20 9.38
N THR A 341 21.86 25.02 9.50
CA THR A 341 22.72 24.70 10.65
C THR A 341 23.98 25.58 10.67
N ILE A 342 24.57 25.88 9.51
CA ILE A 342 25.80 26.64 9.44
C ILE A 342 25.54 28.16 9.62
N PHE A 343 24.45 28.68 9.06
CA PHE A 343 24.19 30.14 9.07
C PHE A 343 23.13 30.56 10.07
N VAL A 344 21.98 29.89 10.08
CA VAL A 344 20.82 30.33 10.88
C VAL A 344 20.97 29.93 12.34
N LEU A 345 21.48 28.74 12.64
CA LEU A 345 21.60 28.28 14.03
C LEU A 345 22.57 29.13 14.87
N PRO A 346 23.77 29.55 14.39
CA PRO A 346 24.64 30.44 15.14
C PRO A 346 23.99 31.81 15.42
N VAL A 347 23.30 32.38 14.42
CA VAL A 347 22.59 33.67 14.57
C VAL A 347 21.45 33.53 15.58
N THR A 348 20.66 32.46 15.48
CA THR A 348 19.56 32.19 16.41
C THR A 348 20.09 31.94 17.82
N TYR A 349 21.24 31.27 17.96
CA TYR A 349 21.90 31.08 19.23
C TYR A 349 22.27 32.44 19.87
N CYS A 350 22.87 33.35 19.11
CA CYS A 350 23.18 34.69 19.61
C CYS A 350 21.94 35.46 20.07
N ILE A 351 20.82 35.36 19.33
CA ILE A 351 19.55 36.01 19.71
C ILE A 351 19.00 35.40 21.02
N PHE A 352 18.91 34.07 21.12
CA PHE A 352 18.37 33.37 22.29
C PHE A 352 19.16 33.62 23.57
N PHE A 353 20.49 33.71 23.45
CA PHE A 353 21.38 33.93 24.58
C PHE A 353 21.74 35.46 24.78
N LYS A 354 21.13 36.33 23.94
CA LYS A 354 21.34 37.80 24.02
C LYS A 354 22.83 38.20 23.95
N ILE A 355 23.59 37.52 23.13
CA ILE A 355 24.98 37.79 22.86
C ILE A 355 25.05 39.04 21.98
N LYS A 356 25.57 40.18 22.50
CA LYS A 356 25.78 41.41 21.75
C LYS A 356 27.15 41.38 21.11
N SER A 357 27.25 41.78 19.83
CA SER A 357 28.54 42.17 19.23
C SER A 357 28.98 43.46 19.91
N VAL A 358 30.17 43.42 20.47
CA VAL A 358 30.85 44.66 20.93
C VAL A 358 31.41 45.38 19.71
#